data_08e99fe464a06998a41de0665d46c277
#
_entry.id   08e99fe464a06998a41de0665d46c277
#
_cell.length_a   1.000
_cell.length_b   1.000
_cell.length_c   1.000
_cell.angle_alpha   90.00
_cell.angle_beta   90.00
_cell.angle_gamma   90.00
#
_symmetry.space_group_name_H-M   'P 1'
#
loop_
_entity.id
_entity.type
_entity.pdbx_description
1 polymer ?
#
loop_
_entity_poly.entity_id
_entity_poly.type
_entity_poly.pdbx_seq_one_letter_code
_entity_poly.pdbx_strand_id
1 'polypeptide(L)'
;MGRRVYPYGVGKKMTDDVEIQKQVEMMSLLPDRYYIILKPFDEENFTLTAYDTTDKTYEDDSDYNPAMVIQEGIMEVVREDLEEVYDKGAASIKFKIAAEAMIEEVEEDLKNQQGSNVIKVNFGKKQ
;
A
#
# COMPACT_ATOMS: atom_id res chain seq x y z
N MET A 1 4.12 14.61 14.00
CA MET A 1 3.91 14.60 13.49
C MET A 1 3.29 15.25 12.71
N GLY A 2 3.06 15.61 12.62
CA GLY A 2 2.40 16.38 12.03
C GLY A 2 2.23 16.56 10.69
N ARG A 3 1.85 16.00 10.07
CA ARG A 3 1.77 16.13 8.93
C ARG A 3 0.65 16.82 8.57
N ARG A 4 0.53 17.55 7.72
CA ARG A 4 -0.49 18.21 7.37
C ARG A 4 -1.07 17.70 6.17
N VAL A 5 -2.30 17.62 6.05
CA VAL A 5 -2.99 17.15 4.93
C VAL A 5 -3.71 18.30 4.38
N TYR A 6 -3.65 18.56 3.13
CA TYR A 6 -4.32 19.64 2.56
C TYR A 6 -5.29 19.25 1.50
N PRO A 7 -6.49 19.10 1.84
CA PRO A 7 -7.50 18.74 0.89
C PRO A 7 -7.72 19.91 0.03
N TYR A 8 -7.82 19.78 -1.19
CA TYR A 8 -7.99 20.84 -2.03
C TYR A 8 -9.26 21.56 -1.98
N GLY A 9 -9.27 22.75 -1.94
CA GLY A 9 -10.39 23.54 -1.98
C GLY A 9 -11.40 23.37 -0.94
N VAL A 10 -11.05 22.86 0.12
CA VAL A 10 -11.94 22.59 1.10
C VAL A 10 -11.90 23.47 2.26
N GLY A 11 -12.87 23.55 3.03
CA GLY A 11 -12.92 24.39 4.17
C GLY A 11 -12.24 23.81 5.32
N LYS A 12 -12.01 24.55 6.30
CA LYS A 12 -11.41 24.09 7.44
C LYS A 12 -12.01 22.93 8.05
N LYS A 13 -13.31 22.84 8.20
CA LYS A 13 -13.91 21.73 8.77
C LYS A 13 -13.49 20.45 8.14
N MET A 14 -13.47 20.39 6.89
CA MET A 14 -13.10 19.20 6.24
C MET A 14 -11.67 18.89 6.49
N THR A 15 -10.83 19.88 6.56
CA THR A 15 -9.45 19.67 6.83
C THR A 15 -9.27 19.05 8.21
N ASP A 16 -10.03 19.50 9.16
CA ASP A 16 -9.92 18.98 10.49
C ASP A 16 -10.34 17.52 10.52
N ASP A 17 -11.38 17.18 9.82
CA ASP A 17 -11.85 15.81 9.81
C ASP A 17 -10.82 14.88 9.21
N VAL A 18 -10.20 15.31 8.16
CA VAL A 18 -9.22 14.48 7.50
C VAL A 18 -8.03 14.28 8.42
N GLU A 19 -7.61 15.32 9.08
CA GLU A 19 -6.51 15.19 9.97
C GLU A 19 -6.83 14.26 11.11
N ILE A 20 -7.98 14.38 11.69
CA ILE A 20 -8.37 13.54 12.76
C ILE A 20 -8.43 12.09 12.32
N GLN A 21 -8.94 11.84 11.16
CA GLN A 21 -9.00 10.51 10.66
C GLN A 21 -7.62 9.94 10.47
N LYS A 22 -6.70 10.70 9.96
CA LYS A 22 -5.37 10.23 9.77
C LYS A 22 -4.73 9.92 11.10
N GLN A 23 -4.96 10.72 12.10
CA GLN A 23 -4.37 10.48 13.37
C GLN A 23 -4.92 9.22 14.01
N VAL A 24 -6.19 9.01 13.88
CA VAL A 24 -6.80 7.83 14.44
C VAL A 24 -6.23 6.59 13.73
N GLU A 25 -6.07 6.68 12.44
CA GLU A 25 -5.55 5.60 11.69
C GLU A 25 -4.15 5.28 12.13
N MET A 26 -3.32 6.27 12.32
CA MET A 26 -1.99 6.07 12.76
C MET A 26 -1.92 5.43 14.12
N MET A 27 -2.83 5.77 14.98
CA MET A 27 -2.81 5.22 16.30
C MET A 27 -3.09 3.74 16.34
N SER A 28 -3.69 3.23 15.32
CA SER A 28 -3.96 1.83 15.33
C SER A 28 -2.90 1.01 14.61
N LEU A 29 -1.85 1.65 14.12
CA LEU A 29 -0.83 0.93 13.43
C LEU A 29 0.21 0.41 14.41
N LEU A 30 0.80 -0.69 14.07
CA LEU A 30 1.82 -1.25 14.93
C LEU A 30 3.13 -0.52 14.72
N PRO A 31 3.98 -0.53 15.68
CA PRO A 31 5.23 0.23 15.58
C PRO A 31 6.25 -0.46 14.70
N ASP A 32 7.23 0.28 14.33
CA ASP A 32 8.37 -0.24 13.63
C ASP A 32 8.09 -0.78 12.25
N ARG A 33 7.24 -0.17 11.52
CA ARG A 33 6.87 -0.64 10.20
C ARG A 33 6.60 0.49 9.25
N TYR A 34 6.55 0.13 7.97
CA TYR A 34 6.17 1.07 6.96
C TYR A 34 4.87 0.56 6.37
N TYR A 35 3.90 1.42 6.24
CA TYR A 35 2.60 1.04 5.73
C TYR A 35 2.22 1.85 4.50
N ILE A 36 1.46 1.26 3.63
CA ILE A 36 0.83 1.99 2.55
C ILE A 36 -0.63 1.59 2.64
N ILE A 37 -1.49 2.53 2.86
CA ILE A 37 -2.89 2.25 3.04
C ILE A 37 -3.70 2.85 1.92
N LEU A 38 -4.49 2.01 1.27
CA LEU A 38 -5.37 2.46 0.23
C LEU A 38 -6.77 2.45 0.80
N LYS A 39 -7.45 3.55 0.70
CA LYS A 39 -8.77 3.63 1.26
C LYS A 39 -9.72 4.07 0.19
N PRO A 40 -10.73 3.30 -0.14
CA PRO A 40 -11.68 3.70 -1.16
C PRO A 40 -12.43 4.92 -0.71
N PHE A 41 -12.61 5.87 -1.59
CA PHE A 41 -13.30 7.06 -1.26
C PHE A 41 -14.68 6.96 -1.88
N ASP A 42 -14.77 6.58 -3.09
CA ASP A 42 -16.06 6.32 -3.70
C ASP A 42 -15.78 5.29 -4.78
N GLU A 43 -16.66 5.07 -5.69
CA GLU A 43 -16.48 4.04 -6.67
C GLU A 43 -15.36 4.25 -7.63
N GLU A 44 -14.93 5.44 -7.75
CA GLU A 44 -13.88 5.72 -8.68
C GLU A 44 -12.64 6.33 -8.08
N ASN A 45 -12.67 6.64 -6.83
CA ASN A 45 -11.54 7.31 -6.21
C ASN A 45 -11.07 6.63 -4.95
N PHE A 46 -9.83 6.82 -4.65
CA PHE A 46 -9.28 6.27 -3.41
C PHE A 46 -8.18 7.18 -2.92
N THR A 47 -7.79 7.01 -1.70
CA THR A 47 -6.66 7.75 -1.17
C THR A 47 -5.55 6.76 -0.89
N LEU A 48 -4.34 7.23 -1.01
CA LEU A 48 -3.20 6.40 -0.78
C LEU A 48 -2.32 7.15 0.21
N THR A 49 -2.03 6.54 1.33
CA THR A 49 -1.25 7.19 2.37
C THR A 49 -0.12 6.29 2.83
N ALA A 50 1.03 6.85 2.98
CA ALA A 50 2.17 6.10 3.47
C ALA A 50 2.46 6.52 4.89
N TYR A 51 2.70 5.57 5.75
CA TYR A 51 3.01 5.86 7.14
C TYR A 51 4.32 5.18 7.52
N ASP A 52 5.07 5.83 8.37
CA ASP A 52 6.31 5.29 8.85
C ASP A 52 6.19 5.29 10.36
N THR A 53 6.10 4.14 10.96
CA THR A 53 5.96 4.03 12.41
C THR A 53 7.26 3.64 13.08
N THR A 54 8.37 3.78 12.37
CA THR A 54 9.65 3.49 12.98
C THR A 54 10.12 4.77 13.65
N ASP A 55 11.08 4.68 14.48
CA ASP A 55 11.59 5.84 15.14
C ASP A 55 12.79 6.29 14.42
N LYS A 56 13.09 5.80 13.28
CA LYS A 56 14.29 6.14 12.63
C LYS A 56 14.27 7.39 11.87
N THR A 57 15.37 8.08 11.89
CA THR A 57 15.51 9.22 11.02
C THR A 57 16.73 8.87 10.21
N TYR A 58 16.91 9.45 9.07
CA TYR A 58 18.06 9.14 8.29
C TYR A 58 18.64 10.38 7.73
N GLU A 59 19.92 10.41 7.65
CA GLU A 59 20.62 11.54 7.18
C GLU A 59 21.40 11.24 5.95
N ASP A 60 21.64 10.01 5.65
CA ASP A 60 22.32 9.70 4.41
C ASP A 60 21.94 8.31 3.96
N ASP A 61 22.42 7.86 2.87
CA ASP A 61 22.08 6.60 2.29
C ASP A 61 22.28 5.43 3.17
N SER A 62 23.22 5.50 4.07
CA SER A 62 23.49 4.33 4.86
C SER A 62 22.38 4.02 5.83
N ASP A 63 21.48 4.96 6.03
CA ASP A 63 20.38 4.72 6.94
C ASP A 63 19.17 4.15 6.22
N TYR A 64 19.21 4.04 4.93
CA TYR A 64 18.07 3.59 4.20
C TYR A 64 17.94 2.08 4.31
N ASN A 65 16.79 1.59 4.46
CA ASN A 65 16.61 0.15 4.45
C ASN A 65 15.70 -0.22 3.31
N PRO A 66 15.68 -1.47 2.91
CA PRO A 66 14.91 -1.87 1.76
C PRO A 66 13.42 -1.57 1.86
N ALA A 67 12.86 -1.74 3.04
CA ALA A 67 11.43 -1.51 3.18
C ALA A 67 11.08 -0.06 2.95
N MET A 68 11.92 0.84 3.44
CA MET A 68 11.68 2.24 3.28
C MET A 68 11.78 2.60 1.81
N VAL A 69 12.78 2.08 1.15
CA VAL A 69 12.99 2.39 -0.25
C VAL A 69 11.83 1.87 -1.09
N ILE A 70 11.36 0.67 -0.78
CA ILE A 70 10.25 0.11 -1.53
C ILE A 70 8.98 0.91 -1.30
N GLN A 71 8.77 1.37 -0.06
CA GLN A 71 7.60 2.18 0.20
C GLN A 71 7.61 3.42 -0.67
N GLU A 72 8.74 4.07 -0.72
CA GLU A 72 8.84 5.28 -1.49
C GLU A 72 8.69 5.00 -2.99
N GLY A 73 9.27 3.91 -3.45
CA GLY A 73 9.16 3.54 -4.84
C GLY A 73 7.73 3.28 -5.26
N ILE A 74 6.98 2.59 -4.41
CA ILE A 74 5.60 2.32 -4.73
C ILE A 74 4.82 3.62 -4.82
N MET A 75 5.05 4.52 -3.88
CA MET A 75 4.32 5.78 -3.91
C MET A 75 4.65 6.57 -5.15
N GLU A 76 5.91 6.52 -5.56
CA GLU A 76 6.30 7.27 -6.74
C GLU A 76 5.70 6.68 -8.01
N VAL A 77 5.70 5.39 -8.13
CA VAL A 77 5.15 4.76 -9.32
C VAL A 77 3.66 5.05 -9.41
N VAL A 78 2.96 4.98 -8.29
CA VAL A 78 1.55 5.25 -8.31
C VAL A 78 1.29 6.69 -8.70
N ARG A 79 2.12 7.59 -8.19
CA ARG A 79 1.94 8.98 -8.48
C ARG A 79 2.21 9.32 -9.94
N GLU A 80 3.22 8.73 -10.49
CA GLU A 80 3.61 9.05 -11.82
C GLU A 80 2.96 8.25 -12.92
N ASP A 81 2.58 7.05 -12.62
CA ASP A 81 2.06 6.18 -13.60
C ASP A 81 0.83 5.44 -13.16
N LEU A 82 -0.10 6.14 -12.59
CA LEU A 82 -1.28 5.51 -12.01
C LEU A 82 -2.02 4.64 -13.01
N GLU A 83 -2.10 5.09 -14.22
CA GLU A 83 -2.83 4.36 -15.22
C GLU A 83 -2.20 3.00 -15.48
N GLU A 84 -0.91 2.97 -15.55
CA GLU A 84 -0.23 1.74 -15.79
C GLU A 84 -0.38 0.82 -14.59
N VAL A 85 -0.32 1.36 -13.38
CA VAL A 85 -0.48 0.56 -12.19
C VAL A 85 -1.88 -0.04 -12.17
N TYR A 86 -2.86 0.76 -12.52
CA TYR A 86 -4.24 0.32 -12.55
C TYR A 86 -4.39 -0.80 -13.59
N ASP A 87 -3.84 -0.63 -14.76
CA ASP A 87 -3.97 -1.61 -15.80
C ASP A 87 -3.32 -2.92 -15.42
N LYS A 88 -2.19 -2.86 -14.76
CA LYS A 88 -1.54 -4.07 -14.36
C LYS A 88 -2.34 -4.77 -13.28
N GLY A 89 -2.92 -4.00 -12.39
CA GLY A 89 -3.73 -4.59 -11.33
C GLY A 89 -4.98 -5.24 -11.90
N ALA A 90 -5.61 -4.55 -12.82
CA ALA A 90 -6.82 -5.08 -13.43
C ALA A 90 -6.54 -6.38 -14.19
N ALA A 91 -5.42 -6.39 -14.90
CA ALA A 91 -5.07 -7.59 -15.64
C ALA A 91 -4.79 -8.74 -14.71
N SER A 92 -4.14 -8.46 -13.60
CA SER A 92 -3.83 -9.49 -12.65
C SER A 92 -5.10 -10.07 -12.03
N ILE A 93 -6.04 -9.20 -11.71
CA ILE A 93 -7.29 -9.67 -11.12
C ILE A 93 -8.05 -10.54 -12.12
N LYS A 94 -8.08 -10.13 -13.36
CA LYS A 94 -8.76 -10.90 -14.35
C LYS A 94 -8.12 -12.25 -14.51
N PHE A 95 -6.81 -12.29 -14.47
CA PHE A 95 -6.12 -13.54 -14.61
C PHE A 95 -6.45 -14.45 -13.43
N LYS A 96 -6.51 -13.92 -12.24
CA LYS A 96 -6.80 -14.72 -11.09
C LYS A 96 -8.21 -15.28 -11.13
N ILE A 97 -9.14 -14.48 -11.56
CA ILE A 97 -10.50 -14.95 -11.66
C ILE A 97 -10.61 -16.08 -12.66
N ALA A 98 -9.95 -15.94 -13.78
CA ALA A 98 -9.99 -16.98 -14.79
C ALA A 98 -9.32 -18.24 -14.28
N ALA A 99 -8.23 -18.09 -13.57
CA ALA A 99 -7.51 -19.24 -13.06
C ALA A 99 -8.37 -19.96 -12.02
N GLU A 100 -9.07 -19.21 -11.20
CA GLU A 100 -9.90 -19.81 -10.21
C GLU A 100 -11.02 -20.59 -10.84
N ALA A 101 -11.58 -20.09 -11.89
CA ALA A 101 -12.63 -20.78 -12.56
C ALA A 101 -12.15 -22.12 -13.08
N MET A 102 -10.93 -22.16 -13.53
CA MET A 102 -10.41 -23.38 -14.01
C MET A 102 -10.10 -24.32 -12.91
N ILE A 103 -9.60 -23.83 -11.85
CA ILE A 103 -9.26 -24.65 -10.73
C ILE A 103 -10.45 -25.30 -10.13
N GLU A 104 -11.56 -24.60 -10.10
CA GLU A 104 -12.71 -25.12 -9.57
C GLU A 104 -13.06 -26.44 -10.11
N GLU A 105 -12.76 -26.75 -11.27
CA GLU A 105 -13.11 -27.94 -11.78
C GLU A 105 -12.12 -28.94 -11.48
N VAL A 106 -11.01 -28.63 -11.25
CA VAL A 106 -9.98 -29.55 -11.03
C VAL A 106 -9.87 -30.01 -9.71
N GLU A 107 -9.85 -29.41 -8.85
CA GLU A 107 -9.69 -29.79 -7.61
C GLU A 107 -9.39 -29.33 -6.38
N GLU A 108 -9.75 -30.01 -5.44
CA GLU A 108 -9.50 -29.74 -4.16
C GLU A 108 -8.09 -29.64 -3.81
N ASP A 109 -7.27 -30.37 -4.33
CA ASP A 109 -5.94 -30.32 -4.01
C ASP A 109 -5.47 -28.94 -4.04
N LEU A 110 -5.92 -28.16 -4.92
CA LEU A 110 -5.45 -26.83 -5.03
C LEU A 110 -5.92 -25.93 -3.96
N LYS A 111 -6.91 -26.29 -3.29
CA LYS A 111 -7.39 -25.52 -2.25
C LYS A 111 -6.39 -25.36 -1.21
N ASN A 112 -5.59 -26.29 -0.99
CA ASN A 112 -4.63 -26.23 0.02
C ASN A 112 -3.51 -25.37 -0.35
N GLN A 113 -3.44 -25.01 -1.56
CA GLN A 113 -2.40 -24.15 -1.93
C GLN A 113 -2.82 -22.79 -2.09
N GLN A 114 -3.91 -22.40 -1.55
CA GLN A 114 -4.41 -21.19 -1.61
C GLN A 114 -3.42 -20.34 -1.21
N GLY A 115 -2.96 -19.56 -1.82
CA GLY A 115 -1.90 -18.80 -1.49
C GLY A 115 -2.16 -17.71 -0.59
N SER A 116 -1.21 -17.23 0.02
CA SER A 116 -1.42 -16.15 0.89
C SER A 116 -0.99 -14.99 0.07
N ASN A 117 -1.27 -13.81 0.46
CA ASN A 117 -0.89 -12.64 -0.25
C ASN A 117 0.41 -12.08 0.23
N VAL A 118 1.16 -12.88 0.87
CA VAL A 118 2.43 -12.43 1.39
C VAL A 118 3.53 -12.76 0.41
N ILE A 119 4.31 -11.79 0.07
CA ILE A 119 5.43 -12.01 -0.80
C ILE A 119 6.68 -11.74 -0.01
N LYS A 120 7.58 -12.68 0.06
CA LYS A 120 8.78 -12.50 0.79
C LYS A 120 9.85 -12.01 -0.10
N VAL A 121 10.44 -10.93 0.26
CA VAL A 121 11.48 -10.34 -0.54
C VAL A 121 12.76 -10.24 0.23
N ASN A 122 13.83 -10.65 -0.34
CA ASN A 122 15.07 -10.68 0.33
C ASN A 122 16.07 -9.86 -0.37
N PHE A 123 16.20 -8.67 0.00
CA PHE A 123 17.13 -7.82 -0.63
C PHE A 123 18.54 -7.91 -0.12
N GLY A 124 18.76 -8.35 0.93
CA GLY A 124 20.09 -8.38 1.44
C GLY A 124 20.93 -9.53 1.08
N LYS A 125 20.38 -10.46 0.50
CA LYS A 125 21.04 -11.59 0.32
C LYS A 125 21.58 -11.79 -0.85
N LYS A 126 22.19 -11.43 -1.43
CA LYS A 126 22.62 -11.58 -2.52
C LYS A 126 23.36 -12.41 -2.68
N GLN A 127 23.65 -12.83 -2.79
CA GLN A 127 24.36 -13.64 -2.90
C GLN A 127 24.73 -13.89 -3.69
#